data_35065e48738339284c17a6dc71ce99c5
#
_entry.id   35065e48738339284c17a6dc71ce99c5
#
_cell.length_a   1.000
_cell.length_b   1.000
_cell.length_c   1.000
_cell.angle_alpha   90.00
_cell.angle_beta   90.00
_cell.angle_gamma   90.00
#
_symmetry.space_group_name_H-M   'P 1'
#
loop_
_entity.id
_entity.type
_entity.pdbx_description
1 polymer ?
#
loop_
_entity_poly.entity_id
_entity_poly.type
_entity_poly.pdbx_seq_one_letter_code
_entity_poly.pdbx_strand_id
1 'polypeptide(L)'
;MSIQPKVIALGFFDGVHLGHGALLRRTVEEAKRRGVRSAVFTWAQPPKEVVTGVPVPLINSPEDRAWLAKSLYDIDDVIMVPFNKEMMTTSWEDFVTEILIKRYHAVHLV
;
A
#
# COMPACT_ATOMS: atom_id res chain seq x y z
N MET A 1 0.15 -18.96 11.66
CA MET A 1 -0.28 -17.81 10.88
C MET A 1 -0.46 -18.23 9.43
N SER A 2 -1.64 -18.02 8.88
CA SER A 2 -1.90 -18.46 7.51
C SER A 2 -1.28 -17.49 6.50
N ILE A 3 -0.72 -18.06 5.43
CA ILE A 3 -0.23 -17.32 4.28
C ILE A 3 -1.45 -17.02 3.41
N GLN A 4 -1.71 -15.74 3.17
CA GLN A 4 -2.86 -15.31 2.39
C GLN A 4 -2.41 -14.57 1.14
N PRO A 5 -2.66 -15.13 -0.06
CA PRO A 5 -2.36 -14.40 -1.31
C PRO A 5 -3.17 -13.12 -1.38
N LYS A 6 -2.59 -12.08 -2.01
CA LYS A 6 -3.19 -10.75 -2.07
C LYS A 6 -3.02 -10.13 -3.43
N VAL A 7 -4.02 -9.33 -3.83
CA VAL A 7 -3.87 -8.32 -4.86
C VAL A 7 -3.50 -7.02 -4.15
N ILE A 8 -2.37 -6.42 -4.50
CA ILE A 8 -1.81 -5.28 -3.78
C ILE A 8 -1.78 -4.05 -4.67
N ALA A 9 -2.34 -2.94 -4.18
CA ALA A 9 -2.16 -1.61 -4.75
C ALA A 9 -1.05 -0.89 -4.01
N LEU A 10 -0.17 -0.23 -4.76
CA LEU A 10 0.97 0.50 -4.23
C LEU A 10 0.70 2.00 -4.28
N GLY A 11 1.02 2.72 -3.23
CA GLY A 11 0.93 4.17 -3.23
C GLY A 11 1.02 4.77 -1.84
N PHE A 12 1.18 6.09 -1.76
CA PHE A 12 1.16 6.77 -0.49
C PHE A 12 -0.27 7.07 -0.03
N PHE A 13 -1.15 7.37 -0.96
CA PHE A 13 -2.60 7.56 -0.73
C PHE A 13 -2.98 8.64 0.30
N ASP A 14 -2.16 9.67 0.44
CA ASP A 14 -2.54 10.79 1.31
C ASP A 14 -3.72 11.55 0.70
N GLY A 15 -4.76 11.78 1.53
CA GLY A 15 -5.99 12.43 1.09
C GLY A 15 -7.01 11.52 0.43
N VAL A 16 -6.65 10.32 0.02
CA VAL A 16 -7.53 9.30 -0.62
C VAL A 16 -8.64 9.93 -1.47
N HIS A 17 -8.26 10.64 -2.55
CA HIS A 17 -9.20 11.32 -3.42
C HIS A 17 -9.66 10.43 -4.60
N LEU A 18 -10.45 11.00 -5.52
CA LEU A 18 -11.09 10.24 -6.62
C LEU A 18 -10.13 9.41 -7.47
N GLY A 19 -8.92 9.92 -7.75
CA GLY A 19 -7.93 9.16 -8.52
C GLY A 19 -7.48 7.89 -7.79
N HIS A 20 -7.26 8.00 -6.48
CA HIS A 20 -6.95 6.84 -5.64
C HIS A 20 -8.15 5.90 -5.52
N GLY A 21 -9.37 6.45 -5.51
CA GLY A 21 -10.59 5.66 -5.43
C GLY A 21 -10.74 4.70 -6.59
N ALA A 22 -10.45 5.15 -7.81
CA ALA A 22 -10.49 4.27 -8.99
C ALA A 22 -9.50 3.11 -8.85
N LEU A 23 -8.29 3.39 -8.39
CA LEU A 23 -7.25 2.39 -8.18
C LEU A 23 -7.67 1.38 -7.10
N LEU A 24 -8.21 1.85 -6.00
CA LEU A 24 -8.64 1.00 -4.89
C LEU A 24 -9.83 0.12 -5.28
N ARG A 25 -10.79 0.65 -6.02
CA ARG A 25 -11.92 -0.15 -6.53
C ARG A 25 -11.44 -1.25 -7.46
N ARG A 26 -10.51 -0.94 -8.37
CA ARG A 26 -9.94 -1.94 -9.26
C ARG A 26 -9.21 -3.04 -8.49
N THR A 27 -8.52 -2.67 -7.40
CA THR A 27 -7.84 -3.62 -6.54
C THR A 27 -8.82 -4.60 -5.90
N VAL A 28 -9.93 -4.11 -5.39
CA VAL A 28 -10.97 -4.94 -4.80
C VAL A 28 -11.62 -5.86 -5.85
N GLU A 29 -11.93 -5.32 -7.02
CA GLU A 29 -12.51 -6.11 -8.12
C GLU A 29 -11.59 -7.23 -8.55
N GLU A 30 -10.31 -6.94 -8.72
CA GLU A 30 -9.33 -7.93 -9.14
C GLU A 30 -9.13 -9.02 -8.07
N ALA A 31 -9.13 -8.64 -6.81
CA ALA A 31 -9.05 -9.58 -5.69
C ALA A 31 -10.26 -10.52 -5.67
N LYS A 32 -11.45 -9.99 -5.85
CA LYS A 32 -12.68 -10.80 -5.93
C LYS A 32 -12.64 -11.76 -7.10
N ARG A 33 -12.21 -11.30 -8.26
CA ARG A 33 -12.10 -12.13 -9.46
C ARG A 33 -11.14 -13.30 -9.25
N ARG A 34 -10.07 -13.09 -8.50
CA ARG A 34 -9.05 -14.12 -8.20
C ARG A 34 -9.36 -14.95 -6.95
N GLY A 35 -10.38 -14.56 -6.17
CA GLY A 35 -10.72 -15.23 -4.93
C GLY A 35 -9.65 -15.06 -3.84
N VAL A 36 -9.00 -13.89 -3.80
CA VAL A 36 -7.96 -13.57 -2.82
C VAL A 36 -8.30 -12.27 -2.09
N ARG A 37 -7.47 -11.89 -1.11
CA ARG A 37 -7.67 -10.66 -0.36
C ARG A 37 -7.17 -9.45 -1.14
N SER A 38 -7.80 -8.30 -0.92
CA SER A 38 -7.33 -7.02 -1.44
C SER A 38 -6.46 -6.34 -0.38
N ALA A 39 -5.41 -5.65 -0.81
CA ALA A 39 -4.52 -4.94 0.09
C ALA A 39 -4.00 -3.65 -0.54
N VAL A 40 -3.64 -2.71 0.32
CA VAL A 40 -2.91 -1.51 -0.04
C VAL A 40 -1.55 -1.56 0.67
N PHE A 41 -0.48 -1.32 -0.07
CA PHE A 41 0.85 -1.17 0.50
C PHE A 41 1.22 0.31 0.45
N THR A 42 1.49 0.90 1.61
CA THR A 42 1.77 2.33 1.72
C THR A 42 2.85 2.58 2.76
N TRP A 43 3.44 3.78 2.71
CA TRP A 43 4.47 4.20 3.66
C TRP A 43 3.82 4.97 4.81
N ALA A 44 4.31 4.71 6.04
CA ALA A 44 3.85 5.48 7.21
C ALA A 44 4.28 6.93 7.11
N GLN A 45 5.51 7.18 6.62
CA GLN A 45 6.04 8.53 6.41
C GLN A 45 6.11 8.85 4.91
N PRO A 46 5.96 10.13 4.50
CA PRO A 46 6.20 10.51 3.11
C PRO A 46 7.65 10.23 2.73
N PRO A 47 7.91 9.50 1.63
CA PRO A 47 9.29 9.24 1.20
C PRO A 47 10.10 10.50 1.01
N LYS A 48 9.49 11.56 0.47
CA LYS A 48 10.15 12.85 0.25
C LYS A 48 10.67 13.45 1.57
N GLU A 49 9.91 13.33 2.66
CA GLU A 49 10.32 13.83 3.98
C GLU A 49 11.58 13.10 4.47
N VAL A 50 11.64 11.79 4.30
CA VAL A 50 12.80 10.98 4.71
C VAL A 50 14.02 11.33 3.88
N VAL A 51 13.85 11.49 2.57
CA VAL A 51 14.96 11.78 1.64
C VAL A 51 15.52 13.18 1.86
N THR A 52 14.67 14.18 2.02
CA THR A 52 15.08 15.59 2.12
C THR A 52 15.30 16.09 3.54
N GLY A 53 14.73 15.40 4.54
CA GLY A 53 14.73 15.86 5.92
C GLY A 53 13.79 17.03 6.18
N VAL A 54 12.99 17.41 5.19
CA VAL A 54 12.03 18.53 5.32
C VAL A 54 10.65 17.97 5.58
N PRO A 55 9.96 18.41 6.66
CA PRO A 55 8.61 17.91 6.95
C PRO A 55 7.65 18.16 5.78
N VAL A 56 6.83 17.13 5.49
CA VAL A 56 5.79 17.21 4.46
C VAL A 56 4.43 17.22 5.15
N PRO A 57 3.59 18.25 4.95
CA PRO A 57 2.26 18.28 5.53
C PRO A 57 1.42 17.11 5.02
N LEU A 58 0.71 16.43 5.91
CA LEU A 58 -0.18 15.32 5.57
C LEU A 58 -1.64 15.76 5.69
N ILE A 59 -2.47 15.33 4.74
CA ILE A 59 -3.92 15.53 4.79
C ILE A 59 -4.52 14.58 5.83
N ASN A 60 -4.06 13.32 5.81
CA ASN A 60 -4.54 12.29 6.73
C ASN A 60 -3.39 11.65 7.49
N SER A 61 -3.63 11.30 8.75
CA SER A 61 -2.70 10.48 9.52
C SER A 61 -2.60 9.06 8.91
N PRO A 62 -1.56 8.27 9.26
CA PRO A 62 -1.50 6.87 8.84
C PRO A 62 -2.76 6.09 9.23
N GLU A 63 -3.28 6.29 10.43
CA GLU A 63 -4.48 5.63 10.92
C GLU A 63 -5.71 6.02 10.11
N ASP A 64 -5.85 7.30 9.78
CA ASP A 64 -6.96 7.80 8.95
C ASP A 64 -6.90 7.23 7.53
N ARG A 65 -5.71 7.15 6.95
CA ARG A 65 -5.54 6.57 5.60
C ARG A 65 -5.98 5.10 5.58
N ALA A 66 -5.59 4.34 6.59
CA ALA A 66 -5.99 2.94 6.72
C ALA A 66 -7.51 2.81 6.88
N TRP A 67 -8.09 3.64 7.74
CA TRP A 67 -9.53 3.63 7.99
C TRP A 67 -10.32 3.97 6.72
N LEU A 68 -9.88 5.00 5.97
CA LEU A 68 -10.55 5.41 4.74
C LEU A 68 -10.50 4.31 3.67
N ALA A 69 -9.34 3.67 3.49
CA ALA A 69 -9.23 2.59 2.51
C ALA A 69 -10.16 1.43 2.84
N LYS A 70 -10.23 1.04 4.10
CA LYS A 70 -11.10 -0.06 4.54
C LYS A 70 -12.57 0.31 4.49
N SER A 71 -12.92 1.51 4.97
CA SER A 71 -14.31 1.91 5.15
C SER A 71 -14.99 2.35 3.86
N LEU A 72 -14.27 3.08 2.99
CA LEU A 72 -14.85 3.62 1.76
C LEU A 72 -14.70 2.69 0.56
N TYR A 73 -13.66 1.86 0.53
CA TYR A 73 -13.33 1.06 -0.66
C TYR A 73 -13.30 -0.44 -0.40
N ASP A 74 -13.65 -0.88 0.80
CA ASP A 74 -13.70 -2.30 1.16
C ASP A 74 -12.38 -3.05 1.00
N ILE A 75 -11.25 -2.35 1.15
CA ILE A 75 -9.94 -2.98 1.16
C ILE A 75 -9.83 -3.89 2.40
N ASP A 76 -9.39 -5.13 2.20
CA ASP A 76 -9.26 -6.11 3.29
C ASP A 76 -8.11 -5.80 4.23
N ASP A 77 -6.93 -5.46 3.67
CA ASP A 77 -5.72 -5.26 4.45
C ASP A 77 -5.02 -3.96 4.06
N VAL A 78 -4.51 -3.24 5.04
CA VAL A 78 -3.62 -2.10 4.80
C VAL A 78 -2.26 -2.44 5.38
N ILE A 79 -1.26 -2.55 4.51
CA ILE A 79 0.13 -2.84 4.87
C ILE A 79 0.85 -1.52 4.95
N MET A 80 1.12 -1.04 6.16
CA MET A 80 1.77 0.24 6.38
C MET A 80 3.13 0.03 6.99
N VAL A 81 4.17 0.45 6.28
CA VAL A 81 5.55 0.23 6.69
C VAL A 81 6.29 1.57 6.80
N PRO A 82 7.29 1.67 7.70
CA PRO A 82 8.12 2.87 7.75
C PRO A 82 8.99 2.97 6.49
N PHE A 83 9.19 4.20 6.00
CA PHE A 83 10.13 4.47 4.92
C PHE A 83 11.47 4.85 5.56
N ASN A 84 12.48 4.00 5.41
CA ASN A 84 13.79 4.16 6.04
C ASN A 84 14.91 4.05 5.00
N LYS A 85 16.18 4.12 5.47
CA LYS A 85 17.34 4.06 4.58
C LYS A 85 17.42 2.75 3.82
N GLU A 86 17.09 1.64 4.46
CA GLU A 86 17.07 0.33 3.79
C GLU A 86 16.09 0.34 2.61
N MET A 87 14.89 0.89 2.82
CA MET A 87 13.89 0.99 1.78
C MET A 87 14.31 1.91 0.65
N MET A 88 14.99 3.04 0.97
CA MET A 88 15.52 3.98 -0.02
C MET A 88 16.51 3.32 -0.98
N THR A 89 17.31 2.37 -0.48
CA THR A 89 18.38 1.72 -1.24
C THR A 89 17.97 0.40 -1.89
N THR A 90 16.75 -0.08 -1.60
CA THR A 90 16.24 -1.31 -2.19
C THR A 90 15.92 -1.08 -3.67
N SER A 91 16.43 -1.94 -4.56
CA SER A 91 16.09 -1.86 -5.97
C SER A 91 14.61 -2.19 -6.21
N TRP A 92 14.07 -1.73 -7.33
CA TRP A 92 12.68 -2.03 -7.67
C TRP A 92 12.43 -3.54 -7.78
N GLU A 93 13.37 -4.26 -8.40
CA GLU A 93 13.27 -5.71 -8.55
C GLU A 93 13.24 -6.41 -7.21
N ASP A 94 14.12 -6.04 -6.28
CA ASP A 94 14.17 -6.61 -4.94
C ASP A 94 12.94 -6.23 -4.14
N PHE A 95 12.45 -5.01 -4.30
CA PHE A 95 11.22 -4.58 -3.65
C PHE A 95 10.04 -5.48 -4.05
N VAL A 96 9.88 -5.75 -5.34
CA VAL A 96 8.79 -6.59 -5.83
C VAL A 96 8.97 -8.04 -5.36
N THR A 97 10.15 -8.63 -5.57
CA THR A 97 10.37 -10.05 -5.29
C THR A 97 10.49 -10.36 -3.80
N GLU A 98 11.28 -9.59 -3.06
CA GLU A 98 11.57 -9.91 -1.66
C GLU A 98 10.50 -9.38 -0.70
N ILE A 99 9.94 -8.22 -0.98
CA ILE A 99 8.97 -7.60 -0.08
C ILE A 99 7.54 -7.95 -0.49
N LEU A 100 7.13 -7.59 -1.69
CA LEU A 100 5.73 -7.76 -2.08
C LEU A 100 5.36 -9.24 -2.25
N ILE A 101 6.17 -10.01 -2.97
CA ILE A 101 5.85 -11.40 -3.26
C ILE A 101 6.18 -12.30 -2.07
N LYS A 102 7.44 -12.32 -1.62
CA LYS A 102 7.86 -13.26 -0.58
C LYS A 102 7.31 -12.93 0.80
N ARG A 103 7.34 -11.66 1.19
CA ARG A 103 6.89 -11.26 2.52
C ARG A 103 5.38 -11.11 2.63
N TYR A 104 4.74 -10.47 1.64
CA TYR A 104 3.32 -10.15 1.69
C TYR A 104 2.45 -10.97 0.73
N HIS A 105 3.04 -11.91 0.00
CA HIS A 105 2.31 -12.89 -0.82
C HIS A 105 1.47 -12.27 -1.94
N ALA A 106 2.00 -11.22 -2.58
CA ALA A 106 1.34 -10.60 -3.73
C ALA A 106 1.25 -11.58 -4.89
N VAL A 107 0.05 -11.73 -5.45
CA VAL A 107 -0.19 -12.51 -6.67
C VAL A 107 -0.52 -11.61 -7.85
N HIS A 108 -0.82 -10.34 -7.60
CA HIS A 108 -1.10 -9.35 -8.64
C HIS A 108 -0.85 -7.96 -8.05
N LEU A 109 -0.29 -7.07 -8.86
CA LEU A 109 -0.05 -5.67 -8.48
C LEU A 109 -0.91 -4.76 -9.37
N VAL A 110 -1.48 -3.75 -8.76
CA VAL A 110 -2.33 -2.77 -9.46
C VAL A 110 -1.62 -1.43 -9.55
#